data_7c294a96d7efe3ea9d28722ce9454cff
#
_entry.id   7c294a96d7efe3ea9d28722ce9454cff
#
_cell.length_a   1.000
_cell.length_b   1.000
_cell.length_c   1.000
_cell.angle_alpha   90.00
_cell.angle_beta   90.00
_cell.angle_gamma   90.00
#
_symmetry.space_group_name_H-M   'P 1'
#
loop_
_entity.id
_entity.type
_entity.pdbx_description
1 polymer ?
#
loop_
_entity_poly.entity_id
_entity_poly.type
_entity_poly.pdbx_seq_one_letter_code
_entity_poly.pdbx_strand_id
1 'polypeptide(L)'
;EASQAPRTILLDGLWGSGKSLLAPLVSSLRGVGPFTLRPHVEAICHMLASKRIADDVFKFLFLNGVIEDAYDSSIGRGINLRIWDDSSYFRTLRLWEIIKRVTSRTSENDLVSRLPEAQAYFQLTHLLTQSSESLFRVLPDHVTVINIQRDPTFLFNHWEKYLRRWDMDRELTLAFEFQGAKVPFFAEQWAEEWVSLSLAD
;
A
#
# COMPACT_ATOMS: atom_id res chain seq x y z
N GLU A 1 -26.03 -9.85 2.22
CA GLU A 1 -24.97 -10.47 3.05
C GLU A 1 -23.72 -9.63 2.86
N ALA A 2 -23.33 -8.92 3.91
CA ALA A 2 -22.08 -8.14 3.89
C ALA A 2 -20.93 -9.16 3.76
N SER A 3 -20.20 -9.04 2.67
CA SER A 3 -19.00 -9.82 2.41
C SER A 3 -18.13 -9.83 3.68
N GLN A 4 -17.71 -11.02 4.12
CA GLN A 4 -16.71 -11.21 5.18
C GLN A 4 -15.30 -10.79 4.74
N ALA A 5 -15.20 -9.72 3.97
CA ALA A 5 -13.90 -9.19 3.58
C ALA A 5 -13.14 -8.75 4.84
N PRO A 6 -11.86 -9.12 4.96
CA PRO A 6 -11.06 -8.74 6.12
C PRO A 6 -10.97 -7.21 6.22
N ARG A 7 -10.95 -6.71 7.45
CA ARG A 7 -10.66 -5.30 7.69
C ARG A 7 -9.28 -4.96 7.13
N THR A 8 -9.15 -3.77 6.57
CA THR A 8 -7.90 -3.32 5.97
C THR A 8 -7.34 -2.15 6.77
N ILE A 9 -6.07 -2.24 7.14
CA ILE A 9 -5.30 -1.16 7.74
C ILE A 9 -4.33 -0.65 6.69
N LEU A 10 -4.39 0.63 6.36
CA LEU A 10 -3.50 1.30 5.43
C LEU A 10 -2.60 2.25 6.23
N LEU A 11 -1.30 1.98 6.22
CA LEU A 11 -0.30 2.86 6.82
C LEU A 11 0.22 3.79 5.74
N ASP A 12 -0.29 5.01 5.73
CA ASP A 12 0.00 6.02 4.74
C ASP A 12 0.97 7.10 5.23
N GLY A 13 1.48 7.86 4.30
CA GLY A 13 2.35 9.00 4.52
C GLY A 13 3.36 9.13 3.39
N LEU A 14 3.97 10.28 3.28
CA LEU A 14 4.95 10.58 2.24
C LEU A 14 6.18 9.65 2.33
N TRP A 15 6.91 9.51 1.24
CA TRP A 15 8.22 8.84 1.27
C TRP A 15 9.15 9.52 2.26
N GLY A 16 9.81 8.74 3.11
CA GLY A 16 10.68 9.28 4.16
C GLY A 16 9.97 9.69 5.46
N SER A 17 8.64 9.49 5.57
CA SER A 17 7.90 9.81 6.80
C SER A 17 8.18 8.87 7.98
N GLY A 18 8.76 7.70 7.74
CA GLY A 18 9.07 6.72 8.79
C GLY A 18 8.13 5.50 8.83
N LYS A 19 7.30 5.29 7.80
CA LYS A 19 6.38 4.15 7.71
C LYS A 19 7.07 2.80 7.92
N SER A 20 8.21 2.59 7.26
CA SER A 20 8.96 1.32 7.35
C SER A 20 9.45 1.01 8.77
N LEU A 21 9.64 2.04 9.62
CA LEU A 21 9.97 1.85 11.04
C LEU A 21 8.74 1.48 11.87
N LEU A 22 7.58 2.04 11.55
CA LEU A 22 6.36 1.78 12.30
C LEU A 22 5.67 0.48 11.86
N ALA A 23 5.82 0.07 10.60
CA ALA A 23 5.14 -1.09 10.05
C ALA A 23 5.39 -2.40 10.84
N PRO A 24 6.63 -2.76 11.26
CA PRO A 24 6.86 -3.93 12.09
C PRO A 24 6.13 -3.88 13.44
N LEU A 25 6.02 -2.69 14.03
CA LEU A 25 5.31 -2.49 15.31
C LEU A 25 3.81 -2.71 15.13
N VAL A 26 3.20 -2.12 14.11
CA VAL A 26 1.78 -2.32 13.79
C VAL A 26 1.50 -3.78 13.47
N SER A 27 2.37 -4.43 12.67
CA SER A 27 2.26 -5.87 12.38
C SER A 27 2.38 -6.76 13.62
N SER A 28 2.97 -6.28 14.71
CA SER A 28 3.10 -7.04 15.95
C SER A 28 1.83 -7.04 16.78
N LEU A 29 0.88 -6.18 16.49
CA LEU A 29 -0.38 -6.12 17.19
C LEU A 29 -1.20 -7.39 16.96
N ARG A 30 -1.92 -7.80 18.00
CA ARG A 30 -2.80 -8.97 17.90
C ARG A 30 -3.92 -8.70 16.88
N GLY A 31 -4.12 -9.63 15.97
CA GLY A 31 -5.16 -9.53 14.94
C GLY A 31 -4.79 -8.67 13.75
N VAL A 32 -3.53 -8.27 13.61
CA VAL A 32 -3.01 -7.59 12.44
C VAL A 32 -2.10 -8.53 11.65
N GLY A 33 -2.26 -8.57 10.34
CA GLY A 33 -1.42 -9.34 9.45
C GLY A 33 -0.03 -8.75 9.26
N PRO A 34 0.88 -9.48 8.60
CA PRO A 34 2.15 -8.91 8.15
C PRO A 34 1.90 -7.77 7.18
N PHE A 35 2.76 -6.76 7.20
CA PHE A 35 2.63 -5.67 6.25
C PHE A 35 3.00 -6.11 4.83
N THR A 36 2.29 -5.58 3.86
CA THR A 36 2.56 -5.76 2.44
C THR A 36 2.76 -4.40 1.78
N LEU A 37 3.38 -4.39 0.62
CA LEU A 37 3.50 -3.23 -0.25
C LEU A 37 2.95 -3.62 -1.63
N ARG A 38 1.75 -3.16 -1.95
CA ARG A 38 1.05 -3.48 -3.19
C ARG A 38 0.63 -2.19 -3.91
N PRO A 39 1.42 -1.72 -4.86
CA PRO A 39 1.17 -0.45 -5.54
C PRO A 39 -0.21 -0.37 -6.22
N HIS A 40 -0.76 -1.50 -6.66
CA HIS A 40 -2.08 -1.53 -7.32
C HIS A 40 -3.22 -1.06 -6.41
N VAL A 41 -3.15 -1.29 -5.10
CA VAL A 41 -4.19 -0.83 -4.16
C VAL A 41 -4.21 0.70 -4.08
N GLU A 42 -3.05 1.31 -4.03
CA GLU A 42 -2.92 2.77 -4.08
C GLU A 42 -3.41 3.33 -5.43
N ALA A 43 -3.01 2.66 -6.53
CA ALA A 43 -3.41 3.05 -7.87
C ALA A 43 -4.94 3.07 -8.05
N ILE A 44 -5.65 2.03 -7.63
CA ILE A 44 -7.12 2.01 -7.77
C ILE A 44 -7.81 3.04 -6.88
N CYS A 45 -7.24 3.41 -5.73
CA CYS A 45 -7.76 4.50 -4.90
C CYS A 45 -7.63 5.85 -5.62
N HIS A 46 -6.52 6.11 -6.29
CA HIS A 46 -6.36 7.31 -7.11
C HIS A 46 -7.30 7.33 -8.32
N MET A 47 -7.51 6.18 -8.97
CA MET A 47 -8.48 6.07 -10.07
C MET A 47 -9.91 6.34 -9.61
N LEU A 48 -10.28 5.95 -8.39
CA LEU A 48 -11.56 6.29 -7.80
C LEU A 48 -11.67 7.80 -7.54
N ALA A 49 -10.67 8.40 -6.92
CA ALA A 49 -10.66 9.82 -6.58
C ALA A 49 -10.74 10.70 -7.83
N SER A 50 -10.06 10.31 -8.90
CA SER A 50 -10.10 10.99 -10.21
C SER A 50 -11.32 10.62 -11.07
N LYS A 51 -12.29 9.86 -10.52
CA LYS A 51 -13.53 9.44 -11.20
C LYS A 51 -13.30 8.65 -12.50
N ARG A 52 -12.19 7.96 -12.60
CA ARG A 52 -11.83 7.10 -13.75
C ARG A 52 -12.47 5.72 -13.68
N ILE A 53 -12.90 5.30 -12.48
CA ILE A 53 -13.64 4.06 -12.24
C ILE A 53 -14.87 4.33 -11.40
N ALA A 54 -15.92 3.51 -11.59
CA ALA A 54 -17.14 3.57 -10.82
C ALA A 54 -16.95 2.97 -9.41
N ASP A 55 -17.80 3.37 -8.46
CA ASP A 55 -17.73 2.95 -7.06
C ASP A 55 -17.84 1.43 -6.88
N ASP A 56 -18.71 0.78 -7.63
CA ASP A 56 -18.90 -0.68 -7.60
C ASP A 56 -17.69 -1.43 -8.16
N VAL A 57 -17.10 -0.94 -9.25
CA VAL A 57 -15.87 -1.48 -9.83
C VAL A 57 -14.71 -1.34 -8.84
N PHE A 58 -14.57 -0.17 -8.23
CA PHE A 58 -13.55 0.05 -7.20
C PHE A 58 -13.73 -0.92 -6.03
N LYS A 59 -14.96 -1.02 -5.49
CA LYS A 59 -15.26 -1.90 -4.37
C LYS A 59 -14.90 -3.36 -4.69
N PHE A 60 -15.25 -3.82 -5.89
CA PHE A 60 -14.91 -5.16 -6.34
C PHE A 60 -13.41 -5.39 -6.41
N LEU A 61 -12.67 -4.50 -7.09
CA LEU A 61 -11.22 -4.62 -7.27
C LEU A 61 -10.47 -4.54 -5.94
N PHE A 62 -10.88 -3.61 -5.06
CA PHE A 62 -10.24 -3.43 -3.76
C PHE A 62 -10.43 -4.66 -2.87
N LEU A 63 -11.67 -5.13 -2.71
CA LEU A 63 -11.97 -6.26 -1.84
C LEU A 63 -11.36 -7.57 -2.36
N ASN A 64 -11.41 -7.81 -3.67
CA ASN A 64 -10.74 -8.98 -4.26
C ASN A 64 -9.22 -8.91 -4.09
N GLY A 65 -8.62 -7.75 -4.35
CA GLY A 65 -7.18 -7.58 -4.16
C GLY A 65 -6.75 -7.84 -2.71
N VAL A 66 -7.53 -7.36 -1.74
CA VAL A 66 -7.29 -7.62 -0.31
C VAL A 66 -7.41 -9.12 0.02
N ILE A 67 -8.43 -9.80 -0.52
CA ILE A 67 -8.63 -11.24 -0.29
C ILE A 67 -7.49 -12.05 -0.92
N GLU A 68 -7.11 -11.74 -2.15
CA GLU A 68 -5.99 -12.40 -2.85
C GLU A 68 -4.67 -12.21 -2.10
N ASP A 69 -4.39 -10.98 -1.66
CA ASP A 69 -3.18 -10.70 -0.90
C ASP A 69 -3.16 -11.38 0.48
N ALA A 70 -4.30 -11.45 1.14
CA ALA A 70 -4.44 -12.18 2.39
C ALA A 70 -4.21 -13.68 2.19
N TYR A 71 -4.76 -14.24 1.11
CA TYR A 71 -4.54 -15.62 0.71
C TYR A 71 -3.06 -15.88 0.40
N ASP A 72 -2.46 -15.10 -0.49
CA ASP A 72 -1.05 -15.23 -0.87
C ASP A 72 -0.12 -15.11 0.34
N SER A 73 -0.40 -14.18 1.23
CA SER A 73 0.34 -14.03 2.48
C SER A 73 0.21 -15.27 3.38
N SER A 74 -0.99 -15.88 3.44
CA SER A 74 -1.25 -17.06 4.27
C SER A 74 -0.48 -18.31 3.81
N ILE A 75 -0.33 -18.48 2.49
CA ILE A 75 0.40 -19.60 1.88
C ILE A 75 1.87 -19.31 1.62
N GLY A 76 2.35 -18.12 2.00
CA GLY A 76 3.74 -17.73 1.82
C GLY A 76 4.12 -17.26 0.43
N ARG A 77 3.15 -16.94 -0.44
CA ARG A 77 3.40 -16.27 -1.72
C ARG A 77 3.63 -14.77 -1.52
N GLY A 78 4.39 -14.16 -2.40
CA GLY A 78 4.62 -12.71 -2.39
C GLY A 78 5.44 -12.20 -1.19
N ILE A 79 6.10 -13.06 -0.45
CA ILE A 79 6.95 -12.69 0.68
C ILE A 79 8.27 -12.11 0.16
N ASN A 80 8.62 -10.90 0.61
CA ASN A 80 9.91 -10.32 0.34
C ASN A 80 10.97 -10.90 1.30
N LEU A 81 11.81 -11.78 0.79
CA LEU A 81 12.91 -12.42 1.54
C LEU A 81 14.26 -11.71 1.37
N ARG A 82 14.31 -10.52 0.78
CA ARG A 82 15.54 -9.76 0.58
C ARG A 82 15.98 -9.12 1.91
N ILE A 83 17.02 -9.64 2.52
CA ILE A 83 17.49 -9.25 3.87
C ILE A 83 17.77 -7.73 3.99
N TRP A 84 18.25 -7.12 2.92
CA TRP A 84 18.65 -5.72 2.89
C TRP A 84 17.53 -4.74 2.49
N ASP A 85 16.33 -5.25 2.23
CA ASP A 85 15.19 -4.45 1.84
C ASP A 85 14.40 -4.02 3.09
N ASP A 86 13.99 -2.75 3.15
CA ASP A 86 13.22 -2.23 4.27
C ASP A 86 11.83 -2.86 4.39
N SER A 87 11.30 -3.37 3.30
CA SER A 87 10.06 -4.15 3.26
C SER A 87 10.26 -5.65 3.48
N SER A 88 11.46 -6.09 3.86
CA SER A 88 11.79 -7.50 4.06
C SER A 88 10.99 -8.11 5.21
N TYR A 89 10.50 -9.31 4.97
CA TYR A 89 9.82 -10.10 6.00
C TYR A 89 10.73 -10.45 7.17
N PHE A 90 12.05 -10.49 6.97
CA PHE A 90 13.03 -10.71 8.06
C PHE A 90 13.10 -9.53 9.05
N ARG A 91 12.58 -8.36 8.69
CA ARG A 91 12.48 -7.21 9.61
C ARG A 91 11.21 -7.24 10.46
N THR A 92 10.34 -8.22 10.27
CA THR A 92 9.17 -8.40 11.15
C THR A 92 9.59 -8.99 12.49
N LEU A 93 8.87 -8.64 13.55
CA LEU A 93 9.11 -9.22 14.88
C LEU A 93 8.63 -10.67 15.00
N ARG A 94 8.10 -11.27 13.92
CA ARG A 94 7.49 -12.60 13.87
C ARG A 94 8.30 -13.64 13.10
N LEU A 95 9.63 -13.61 13.23
CA LEU A 95 10.52 -14.56 12.55
C LEU A 95 10.12 -16.02 12.77
N TRP A 96 9.62 -16.36 13.95
CA TRP A 96 9.20 -17.73 14.25
C TRP A 96 7.98 -18.18 13.43
N GLU A 97 7.07 -17.28 13.11
CA GLU A 97 5.95 -17.58 12.23
C GLU A 97 6.40 -17.84 10.78
N ILE A 98 7.46 -17.16 10.33
CA ILE A 98 8.07 -17.44 9.03
C ILE A 98 8.63 -18.88 9.00
N ILE A 99 9.41 -19.25 10.01
CA ILE A 99 10.01 -20.58 10.09
C ILE A 99 8.91 -21.65 10.12
N LYS A 100 7.87 -21.44 10.91
CA LYS A 100 6.71 -22.34 10.94
C LYS A 100 6.05 -22.48 9.57
N ARG A 101 5.86 -21.40 8.82
CA ARG A 101 5.24 -21.41 7.50
C ARG A 101 6.09 -22.16 6.48
N VAL A 102 7.40 -21.88 6.45
CA VAL A 102 8.34 -22.53 5.52
C VAL A 102 8.43 -24.02 5.79
N THR A 103 8.28 -24.44 7.04
CA THR A 103 8.40 -25.86 7.45
C THR A 103 7.06 -26.58 7.55
N SER A 104 5.93 -25.88 7.51
CA SER A 104 4.61 -26.50 7.65
C SER A 104 4.16 -27.15 6.34
N ARG A 105 3.59 -28.36 6.46
CA ARG A 105 2.91 -29.06 5.38
C ARG A 105 1.39 -28.90 5.44
N THR A 106 0.92 -27.76 5.93
CA THR A 106 -0.51 -27.46 6.05
C THR A 106 -1.16 -27.48 4.67
N SER A 107 -2.28 -28.13 4.52
CA SER A 107 -2.99 -28.16 3.25
C SER A 107 -3.53 -26.77 2.90
N GLU A 108 -3.64 -26.46 1.61
CA GLU A 108 -4.19 -25.20 1.11
C GLU A 108 -5.62 -24.96 1.62
N ASN A 109 -6.43 -26.01 1.69
CA ASN A 109 -7.81 -25.95 2.19
C ASN A 109 -7.88 -25.56 3.68
N ASP A 110 -6.96 -26.03 4.51
CA ASP A 110 -6.91 -25.67 5.93
C ASP A 110 -6.49 -24.21 6.13
N LEU A 111 -5.68 -23.68 5.22
CA LEU A 111 -5.28 -22.27 5.25
C LEU A 111 -6.44 -21.36 4.84
N VAL A 112 -7.14 -21.70 3.77
CA VAL A 112 -8.30 -20.94 3.26
C VAL A 112 -9.42 -20.87 4.30
N SER A 113 -9.69 -21.96 5.02
CA SER A 113 -10.73 -22.00 6.05
C SER A 113 -10.45 -21.07 7.24
N ARG A 114 -9.18 -20.71 7.46
CA ARG A 114 -8.73 -19.84 8.58
C ARG A 114 -8.60 -18.36 8.20
N LEU A 115 -8.65 -18.03 6.90
CA LEU A 115 -8.52 -16.66 6.41
C LEU A 115 -9.54 -15.68 7.01
N PRO A 116 -10.83 -16.05 7.17
CA PRO A 116 -11.84 -15.13 7.71
C PRO A 116 -11.68 -14.80 9.20
N GLU A 117 -11.02 -15.68 9.95
CA GLU A 117 -11.06 -15.61 11.43
C GLU A 117 -10.00 -14.70 12.03
N ALA A 118 -9.00 -14.29 11.27
CA ALA A 118 -7.79 -14.03 12.00
C ALA A 118 -7.26 -12.60 11.94
N GLN A 119 -7.23 -11.93 10.83
CA GLN A 119 -6.35 -10.76 10.80
C GLN A 119 -6.85 -9.66 9.87
N ALA A 120 -6.76 -8.42 10.37
CA ALA A 120 -6.84 -7.27 9.49
C ALA A 120 -5.69 -7.32 8.48
N TYR A 121 -6.01 -7.16 7.21
CA TYR A 121 -5.02 -6.97 6.16
C TYR A 121 -4.28 -5.66 6.39
N PHE A 122 -2.96 -5.67 6.27
CA PHE A 122 -2.14 -4.51 6.58
C PHE A 122 -1.20 -4.16 5.43
N GLN A 123 -1.32 -2.93 4.93
CA GLN A 123 -0.56 -2.47 3.79
C GLN A 123 0.06 -1.10 4.01
N LEU A 124 1.26 -0.91 3.42
CA LEU A 124 1.90 0.39 3.28
C LEU A 124 1.43 1.09 2.00
N THR A 125 1.11 2.36 2.12
CA THR A 125 0.78 3.27 1.01
C THR A 125 1.62 4.55 1.11
N HIS A 126 1.61 5.39 0.08
CA HIS A 126 2.48 6.58 0.03
C HIS A 126 1.73 7.90 -0.10
N LEU A 127 0.66 7.94 -0.88
CA LEU A 127 -0.04 9.18 -1.24
C LEU A 127 -1.56 9.01 -1.13
N LEU A 128 -2.01 8.05 -0.33
CA LEU A 128 -3.41 7.70 -0.22
C LEU A 128 -4.26 8.83 0.37
N THR A 129 -3.66 9.69 1.19
CA THR A 129 -4.35 10.82 1.84
C THR A 129 -5.11 11.68 0.84
N GLN A 130 -4.59 11.86 -0.38
CA GLN A 130 -5.25 12.61 -1.45
C GLN A 130 -6.55 11.94 -1.94
N SER A 131 -6.66 10.63 -1.79
CA SER A 131 -7.81 9.81 -2.23
C SER A 131 -8.70 9.34 -1.07
N SER A 132 -8.37 9.73 0.16
CA SER A 132 -8.98 9.20 1.38
C SER A 132 -10.47 9.47 1.48
N GLU A 133 -10.93 10.64 1.07
CA GLU A 133 -12.36 11.00 1.08
C GLU A 133 -13.18 10.02 0.23
N SER A 134 -12.73 9.77 -1.01
CA SER A 134 -13.39 8.82 -1.92
C SER A 134 -13.37 7.40 -1.38
N LEU A 135 -12.25 7.00 -0.77
CA LEU A 135 -12.08 5.68 -0.17
C LEU A 135 -13.06 5.47 0.99
N PHE A 136 -13.15 6.42 1.94
CA PHE A 136 -14.06 6.32 3.08
C PHE A 136 -15.53 6.42 2.66
N ARG A 137 -15.84 7.14 1.60
CA ARG A 137 -17.21 7.20 1.04
C ARG A 137 -17.67 5.81 0.56
N VAL A 138 -16.80 5.04 -0.06
CA VAL A 138 -17.14 3.74 -0.65
C VAL A 138 -16.98 2.57 0.34
N LEU A 139 -16.01 2.65 1.25
CA LEU A 139 -15.64 1.59 2.19
C LEU A 139 -15.54 2.10 3.64
N PRO A 140 -16.57 2.74 4.22
CA PRO A 140 -16.48 3.42 5.52
C PRO A 140 -16.13 2.47 6.67
N ASP A 141 -16.62 1.23 6.65
CA ASP A 141 -16.49 0.27 7.75
C ASP A 141 -15.37 -0.76 7.56
N HIS A 142 -14.71 -0.77 6.39
CA HIS A 142 -13.74 -1.78 6.02
C HIS A 142 -12.30 -1.31 6.13
N VAL A 143 -12.07 0.00 6.14
CA VAL A 143 -10.74 0.57 6.04
C VAL A 143 -10.43 1.46 7.24
N THR A 144 -9.23 1.28 7.79
CA THR A 144 -8.62 2.18 8.76
C THR A 144 -7.34 2.75 8.15
N VAL A 145 -7.21 4.06 8.09
CA VAL A 145 -5.99 4.73 7.61
C VAL A 145 -5.22 5.28 8.81
N ILE A 146 -3.95 4.91 8.90
CA ILE A 146 -2.98 5.48 9.83
C ILE A 146 -2.06 6.37 9.00
N ASN A 147 -2.20 7.69 9.10
CA ASN A 147 -1.38 8.61 8.34
C ASN A 147 -0.22 9.14 9.19
N ILE A 148 1.02 8.89 8.74
CA ILE A 148 2.23 9.39 9.38
C ILE A 148 2.62 10.71 8.73
N GLN A 149 2.64 11.74 9.55
CA GLN A 149 3.10 13.06 9.16
C GLN A 149 4.47 13.33 9.76
N ARG A 150 5.34 13.91 8.97
CA ARG A 150 6.67 14.36 9.38
C ARG A 150 6.84 15.81 8.96
N ASP A 151 7.60 16.56 9.75
CA ASP A 151 7.92 17.94 9.44
C ASP A 151 8.48 18.06 8.01
N PRO A 152 7.90 18.95 7.16
CA PRO A 152 8.30 19.11 5.77
C PRO A 152 9.79 19.43 5.59
N THR A 153 10.41 20.13 6.54
CA THR A 153 11.85 20.48 6.49
C THR A 153 12.73 19.24 6.40
N PHE A 154 12.39 18.18 7.16
CA PHE A 154 13.13 16.92 7.09
C PHE A 154 12.80 16.12 5.84
N LEU A 155 11.56 16.23 5.34
CA LEU A 155 11.14 15.54 4.13
C LEU A 155 11.81 16.12 2.90
N PHE A 156 11.93 17.45 2.81
CA PHE A 156 12.53 18.13 1.66
C PHE A 156 13.93 17.61 1.34
N ASN A 157 14.82 17.57 2.32
CA ASN A 157 16.18 17.04 2.14
C ASN A 157 16.21 15.57 1.69
N HIS A 158 15.25 14.77 2.16
CA HIS A 158 15.12 13.37 1.76
C HIS A 158 14.62 13.27 0.32
N TRP A 159 13.62 14.08 -0.03
CA TRP A 159 13.00 14.09 -1.35
C TRP A 159 13.94 14.59 -2.43
N GLU A 160 14.67 15.65 -2.18
CA GLU A 160 15.68 16.15 -3.12
C GLU A 160 16.66 15.05 -3.55
N LYS A 161 17.20 14.32 -2.56
CA LYS A 161 18.12 13.21 -2.82
C LYS A 161 17.45 12.02 -3.50
N TYR A 162 16.20 11.76 -3.16
CA TYR A 162 15.44 10.64 -3.67
C TYR A 162 14.95 10.90 -5.10
N LEU A 163 14.34 12.06 -5.35
CA LEU A 163 13.81 12.44 -6.66
C LEU A 163 14.91 12.58 -7.71
N ARG A 164 16.09 13.08 -7.34
CA ARG A 164 17.25 13.13 -8.26
C ARG A 164 17.71 11.74 -8.75
N ARG A 165 17.35 10.69 -8.03
CA ARG A 165 17.66 9.29 -8.39
C ARG A 165 16.48 8.56 -8.98
N TRP A 166 15.32 9.19 -9.00
CA TRP A 166 14.09 8.56 -9.39
C TRP A 166 13.88 8.75 -10.89
N ASP A 167 14.04 7.67 -11.60
CA ASP A 167 13.60 7.60 -12.98
C ASP A 167 12.08 7.47 -12.98
N MET A 168 11.40 8.47 -13.55
CA MET A 168 9.93 8.48 -13.66
C MET A 168 9.39 7.29 -14.47
N ASP A 169 10.26 6.57 -15.17
CA ASP A 169 9.91 5.34 -15.87
C ASP A 169 9.81 4.11 -14.95
N ARG A 170 10.12 4.25 -13.67
CA ARG A 170 9.93 3.14 -12.73
C ARG A 170 8.45 2.82 -12.53
N GLU A 171 8.14 1.53 -12.59
CA GLU A 171 6.81 0.92 -12.48
C GLU A 171 6.01 1.27 -11.22
N LEU A 172 6.63 1.93 -10.24
CA LEU A 172 6.01 2.23 -8.93
C LEU A 172 5.22 3.53 -8.92
N THR A 173 5.30 4.35 -9.96
CA THR A 173 4.57 5.61 -10.02
C THR A 173 3.49 5.52 -11.07
N LEU A 174 2.26 5.59 -10.63
CA LEU A 174 1.15 5.74 -11.54
C LEU A 174 1.24 7.11 -12.19
N ALA A 175 1.35 7.15 -13.50
CA ALA A 175 1.48 8.36 -14.29
C ALA A 175 0.52 8.33 -15.48
N PHE A 176 0.17 9.49 -15.98
CA PHE A 176 -0.59 9.68 -17.23
C PHE A 176 0.18 10.62 -18.16
N GLU A 177 -0.17 10.60 -19.42
CA GLU A 177 0.42 11.48 -20.42
C GLU A 177 -0.38 12.79 -20.51
N PHE A 178 0.33 13.92 -20.38
CA PHE A 178 -0.22 15.25 -20.52
C PHE A 178 0.74 16.13 -21.32
N GLN A 179 0.29 16.66 -22.44
CA GLN A 179 1.09 17.50 -23.36
C GLN A 179 2.44 16.87 -23.76
N GLY A 180 2.48 15.55 -23.92
CA GLY A 180 3.70 14.81 -24.29
C GLY A 180 4.67 14.55 -23.13
N ALA A 181 4.32 14.93 -21.90
CA ALA A 181 5.08 14.64 -20.68
C ALA A 181 4.36 13.63 -19.79
N LYS A 182 5.12 12.84 -19.03
CA LYS A 182 4.59 11.96 -17.99
C LYS A 182 4.32 12.77 -16.72
N VAL A 183 3.08 12.78 -16.30
CA VAL A 183 2.62 13.45 -15.07
C VAL A 183 2.17 12.40 -14.07
N PRO A 184 2.71 12.38 -12.84
CA PRO A 184 2.25 11.45 -11.82
C PRO A 184 0.83 11.78 -11.37
N PHE A 185 0.05 10.75 -11.00
CA PHE A 185 -1.36 10.92 -10.62
C PHE A 185 -1.58 11.91 -9.49
N PHE A 186 -0.66 12.01 -8.55
CA PHE A 186 -0.77 12.99 -7.47
C PHE A 186 -0.66 14.45 -7.95
N ALA A 187 -0.13 14.68 -9.14
CA ALA A 187 -0.03 15.99 -9.77
C ALA A 187 -1.14 16.28 -10.80
N GLU A 188 -2.17 15.41 -10.90
CA GLU A 188 -3.22 15.54 -11.92
C GLU A 188 -3.91 16.92 -11.88
N GLN A 189 -4.16 17.46 -10.68
CA GLN A 189 -4.85 18.75 -10.52
C GLN A 189 -4.01 19.97 -10.90
N TRP A 190 -2.69 19.80 -11.01
CA TRP A 190 -1.72 20.84 -11.35
C TRP A 190 -0.73 20.36 -12.42
N ALA A 191 -1.25 19.56 -13.38
CA ALA A 191 -0.47 18.97 -14.45
C ALA A 191 0.20 20.02 -15.36
N GLU A 192 -0.46 21.16 -15.62
CA GLU A 192 0.11 22.26 -16.40
C GLU A 192 1.34 22.86 -15.70
N GLU A 193 1.23 23.06 -14.41
CA GLU A 193 2.33 23.55 -13.58
C GLU A 193 3.46 22.53 -13.54
N TRP A 194 3.13 21.25 -13.33
CA TRP A 194 4.10 20.16 -13.33
C TRP A 194 4.95 20.12 -14.61
N VAL A 195 4.32 20.23 -15.78
CA VAL A 195 5.02 20.19 -17.06
C VAL A 195 5.88 21.45 -17.28
N SER A 196 5.49 22.58 -16.70
CA SER A 196 6.25 23.83 -16.80
C SER A 196 7.44 23.91 -15.86
N LEU A 197 7.45 23.10 -14.77
CA LEU A 197 8.54 23.07 -13.80
C LEU A 197 9.76 22.36 -14.39
N SER A 198 10.93 22.93 -14.21
CA SER A 198 12.19 22.22 -14.42
C SER A 198 12.52 21.39 -13.17
N LEU A 199 13.33 20.32 -13.32
CA LEU A 199 13.84 19.55 -12.18
C LEU A 199 14.72 20.38 -11.24
N ALA A 200 14.97 21.63 -11.57
CA ALA A 200 15.77 22.57 -10.79
C ALA A 200 14.89 23.54 -9.96
N ASP A 201 13.62 23.62 -10.28
CA ASP A 201 12.60 24.43 -9.61
C ASP A 201 11.80 23.58 -8.63
#